data_7409ca198da57b6e6a4c3a42b9d553ec
#
_entry.id   7409ca198da57b6e6a4c3a42b9d553ec
#
_cell.length_a   1.000
_cell.length_b   1.000
_cell.length_c   1.000
_cell.angle_alpha   90.00
_cell.angle_beta   90.00
_cell.angle_gamma   90.00
#
_symmetry.space_group_name_H-M   'P 1'
#
loop_
_entity.id
_entity.type
_entity.pdbx_description
1 polymer ?
#
loop_
_entity_poly.entity_id
_entity_poly.type
_entity_poly.pdbx_seq_one_letter_code
_entity_poly.pdbx_strand_id
1 'polypeptide(L)'
;MKKIENQTFDEKKALYNSDSLEVINCKFNGPKDGKSALKESKNIITSNCYFNLRYPFWHDDNVTINDCQMTDKCRAAIWYSNNIRINNSKCEGIKIFRECKNIKINNTTIVSPEGFWNTENVELKDSTIDSMYFLSNSKNIKADNLTFTGKYSFQYVDNLTITNSNLDTKDAFWHSNNTTVKDSTIKGEYLGWYSKNLTLENCKIIGTQPLCYAKNLK
;
A
#
# COMPACT_ATOMS: atom_id res chain seq x y z
N MET A 1 11.57 -25.14 -3.36
CA MET A 1 10.63 -24.25 -4.02
C MET A 1 10.66 -24.55 -5.52
N LYS A 2 9.51 -24.76 -6.14
CA LYS A 2 9.43 -24.96 -7.59
C LYS A 2 9.74 -23.65 -8.29
N LYS A 3 10.40 -23.67 -9.45
CA LYS A 3 10.70 -22.48 -10.25
C LYS A 3 9.92 -22.47 -11.56
N ILE A 4 9.46 -21.29 -11.95
CA ILE A 4 8.89 -20.99 -13.26
C ILE A 4 9.59 -19.74 -13.79
N GLU A 5 10.17 -19.81 -14.95
CA GLU A 5 11.00 -18.75 -15.51
C GLU A 5 10.66 -18.44 -16.97
N ASN A 6 10.75 -17.15 -17.35
CA ASN A 6 10.69 -16.68 -18.74
C ASN A 6 9.41 -17.11 -19.47
N GLN A 7 8.27 -17.13 -18.79
CA GLN A 7 7.00 -17.55 -19.37
C GLN A 7 6.02 -16.37 -19.49
N THR A 8 5.09 -16.51 -20.43
CA THR A 8 3.95 -15.60 -20.57
C THR A 8 2.65 -16.38 -20.34
N PHE A 9 1.81 -15.80 -19.50
CA PHE A 9 0.51 -16.34 -19.12
C PHE A 9 -0.58 -15.35 -19.55
N ASP A 10 -1.59 -15.83 -20.25
CA ASP A 10 -2.75 -15.05 -20.71
C ASP A 10 -4.10 -15.65 -20.28
N GLU A 11 -4.07 -16.81 -19.65
CA GLU A 11 -5.24 -17.51 -19.17
C GLU A 11 -5.70 -17.06 -17.78
N LYS A 12 -6.93 -17.38 -17.43
CA LYS A 12 -7.46 -17.24 -16.06
C LYS A 12 -6.73 -18.18 -15.12
N LYS A 13 -6.44 -17.69 -13.90
CA LYS A 13 -5.92 -18.53 -12.82
C LYS A 13 -4.66 -19.31 -13.21
N ALA A 14 -3.76 -18.70 -13.95
CA ALA A 14 -2.58 -19.35 -14.51
C ALA A 14 -1.79 -20.19 -13.50
N LEU A 15 -1.57 -19.67 -12.29
CA LEU A 15 -0.85 -20.34 -11.20
C LEU A 15 -1.70 -20.38 -9.92
N TYR A 16 -3.00 -20.57 -10.09
CA TYR A 16 -3.96 -20.59 -9.00
C TYR A 16 -3.63 -21.68 -7.97
N ASN A 17 -3.80 -21.36 -6.68
CA ASN A 17 -3.62 -22.28 -5.58
C ASN A 17 -2.23 -22.95 -5.56
N SER A 18 -1.21 -22.19 -5.91
CA SER A 18 0.19 -22.65 -5.85
C SER A 18 0.75 -22.54 -4.44
N ASP A 19 1.65 -23.44 -4.11
CA ASP A 19 2.43 -23.38 -2.88
C ASP A 19 3.92 -23.54 -3.15
N SER A 20 4.74 -22.76 -2.45
CA SER A 20 6.19 -22.81 -2.51
C SER A 20 6.75 -22.64 -3.92
N LEU A 21 6.35 -21.53 -4.57
CA LEU A 21 6.66 -21.24 -5.96
C LEU A 21 7.51 -19.97 -6.09
N GLU A 22 8.56 -20.03 -6.89
CA GLU A 22 9.38 -18.91 -7.34
C GLU A 22 9.09 -18.64 -8.83
N VAL A 23 8.69 -17.40 -9.16
CA VAL A 23 8.30 -16.97 -10.50
C VAL A 23 9.25 -15.85 -10.95
N ILE A 24 10.01 -16.06 -12.00
CA ILE A 24 11.09 -15.16 -12.42
C ILE A 24 10.90 -14.75 -13.88
N ASN A 25 11.07 -13.46 -14.18
CA ASN A 25 11.02 -12.93 -15.54
C ASN A 25 9.74 -13.31 -16.31
N CYS A 26 8.61 -13.43 -15.62
CA CYS A 26 7.36 -13.86 -16.23
C CYS A 26 6.42 -12.68 -16.51
N LYS A 27 5.59 -12.85 -17.55
CA LYS A 27 4.56 -11.87 -17.91
C LYS A 27 3.17 -12.47 -17.71
N PHE A 28 2.37 -11.81 -16.89
CA PHE A 28 0.95 -12.12 -16.74
C PHE A 28 0.17 -11.05 -17.48
N ASN A 29 -0.17 -11.33 -18.73
CA ASN A 29 -0.74 -10.36 -19.65
C ASN A 29 -2.05 -10.89 -20.25
N GLY A 30 -3.04 -11.04 -19.40
CA GLY A 30 -4.35 -11.53 -19.80
C GLY A 30 -5.30 -10.41 -20.22
N PRO A 31 -5.66 -10.28 -21.49
CA PRO A 31 -6.39 -9.11 -21.98
C PRO A 31 -7.82 -9.02 -21.53
N LYS A 32 -8.63 -10.03 -21.69
CA LYS A 32 -10.07 -9.98 -21.34
C LYS A 32 -10.44 -10.81 -20.11
N ASP A 33 -9.88 -11.97 -19.99
CA ASP A 33 -10.24 -12.96 -18.98
C ASP A 33 -9.06 -13.39 -18.08
N GLY A 34 -7.85 -13.01 -18.39
CA GLY A 34 -6.69 -13.23 -17.54
C GLY A 34 -6.85 -12.48 -16.23
N LYS A 35 -7.26 -13.17 -15.19
CA LYS A 35 -7.45 -12.63 -13.84
C LYS A 35 -7.13 -13.70 -12.81
N SER A 36 -6.85 -13.24 -11.59
CA SER A 36 -6.61 -14.14 -10.46
C SER A 36 -5.45 -15.11 -10.69
N ALA A 37 -4.34 -14.63 -11.25
CA ALA A 37 -3.22 -15.48 -11.66
C ALA A 37 -2.69 -16.34 -10.50
N LEU A 38 -2.32 -15.72 -9.38
CA LEU A 38 -1.74 -16.38 -8.20
C LEU A 38 -2.74 -16.49 -7.04
N LYS A 39 -4.02 -16.30 -7.28
CA LYS A 39 -5.03 -16.32 -6.24
C LYS A 39 -5.00 -17.61 -5.41
N GLU A 40 -5.22 -17.46 -4.07
CA GLU A 40 -5.26 -18.56 -3.09
C GLU A 40 -3.92 -19.32 -2.96
N SER A 41 -2.82 -18.63 -3.18
CA SER A 41 -1.48 -19.21 -3.16
C SER A 41 -0.73 -18.91 -1.85
N LYS A 42 0.31 -19.69 -1.58
CA LYS A 42 1.14 -19.56 -0.39
C LYS A 42 2.63 -19.66 -0.72
N ASN A 43 3.45 -18.96 0.07
CA ASN A 43 4.89 -19.04 -0.05
C ASN A 43 5.37 -18.71 -1.48
N ILE A 44 4.95 -17.57 -2.01
CA ILE A 44 5.22 -17.13 -3.37
C ILE A 44 6.32 -16.08 -3.38
N ILE A 45 7.28 -16.24 -4.27
CA ILE A 45 8.26 -15.21 -4.60
C ILE A 45 8.12 -14.88 -6.08
N THR A 46 7.88 -13.61 -6.40
CA THR A 46 7.93 -13.13 -7.78
C THR A 46 9.09 -12.15 -7.95
N SER A 47 9.87 -12.30 -9.00
CA SER A 47 11.01 -11.45 -9.30
C SER A 47 11.05 -11.05 -10.76
N ASN A 48 11.22 -9.74 -11.03
CA ASN A 48 11.27 -9.18 -12.37
C ASN A 48 10.05 -9.58 -13.24
N CYS A 49 8.85 -9.57 -12.64
CA CYS A 49 7.62 -9.97 -13.31
C CYS A 49 6.76 -8.77 -13.71
N TYR A 50 5.99 -8.95 -14.76
CA TYR A 50 5.03 -7.97 -15.28
C TYR A 50 3.61 -8.48 -15.11
N PHE A 51 2.76 -7.70 -14.44
CA PHE A 51 1.36 -8.01 -14.21
C PHE A 51 0.45 -6.99 -14.89
N ASN A 52 -0.37 -7.44 -15.80
CA ASN A 52 -1.34 -6.64 -16.55
C ASN A 52 -2.71 -7.31 -16.57
N LEU A 53 -3.25 -7.60 -15.39
CA LEU A 53 -4.51 -8.32 -15.21
C LEU A 53 -5.16 -7.99 -13.86
N ARG A 54 -6.45 -8.25 -13.72
CA ARG A 54 -7.20 -8.05 -12.47
C ARG A 54 -6.90 -9.15 -11.46
N TYR A 55 -6.80 -8.76 -10.18
CA TYR A 55 -6.73 -9.66 -9.03
C TYR A 55 -5.54 -10.62 -9.05
N PRO A 56 -4.29 -10.17 -9.32
CA PRO A 56 -3.14 -11.07 -9.39
C PRO A 56 -2.91 -11.86 -8.10
N PHE A 57 -3.08 -11.22 -6.93
CA PHE A 57 -2.84 -11.79 -5.60
C PHE A 57 -4.07 -11.61 -4.72
N TRP A 58 -4.87 -12.63 -4.56
CA TRP A 58 -6.11 -12.57 -3.79
C TRP A 58 -6.24 -13.78 -2.87
N HIS A 59 -6.41 -13.57 -1.57
CA HIS A 59 -6.39 -14.61 -0.53
C HIS A 59 -5.06 -15.36 -0.46
N ASP A 60 -3.97 -14.64 -0.60
CA ASP A 60 -2.62 -15.23 -0.58
C ASP A 60 -1.99 -15.07 0.80
N ASP A 61 -1.04 -15.92 1.11
CA ASP A 61 -0.25 -15.83 2.34
C ASP A 61 1.24 -16.01 2.05
N ASN A 62 2.07 -15.18 2.71
CA ASN A 62 3.51 -15.16 2.56
C ASN A 62 3.98 -14.96 1.11
N VAL A 63 3.74 -13.75 0.59
CA VAL A 63 4.10 -13.35 -0.77
C VAL A 63 5.20 -12.30 -0.74
N THR A 64 6.24 -12.51 -1.54
CA THR A 64 7.30 -11.53 -1.79
C THR A 64 7.33 -11.14 -3.26
N ILE A 65 7.29 -9.83 -3.52
CA ILE A 65 7.26 -9.24 -4.85
C ILE A 65 8.49 -8.34 -4.99
N ASN A 66 9.44 -8.73 -5.85
CA ASN A 66 10.68 -8.01 -6.06
C ASN A 66 10.80 -7.54 -7.50
N ASP A 67 11.22 -6.28 -7.70
CA ASP A 67 11.56 -5.74 -9.02
C ASP A 67 10.43 -5.93 -10.06
N CYS A 68 9.18 -5.88 -9.60
CA CYS A 68 8.02 -6.17 -10.42
C CYS A 68 7.28 -4.90 -10.86
N GLN A 69 6.53 -5.03 -11.95
CA GLN A 69 5.63 -4.01 -12.44
C GLN A 69 4.18 -4.52 -12.46
N MET A 70 3.29 -3.81 -11.78
CA MET A 70 1.83 -3.95 -11.90
C MET A 70 1.30 -2.73 -12.64
N THR A 71 0.47 -2.94 -13.67
CA THR A 71 -0.12 -1.85 -14.45
C THR A 71 -1.44 -1.36 -13.86
N ASP A 72 -2.01 -0.32 -14.44
CA ASP A 72 -3.35 0.20 -14.13
C ASP A 72 -4.48 -0.84 -14.28
N LYS A 73 -4.23 -1.94 -14.97
CA LYS A 73 -5.18 -3.07 -15.11
C LYS A 73 -5.21 -3.98 -13.88
N CYS A 74 -4.25 -3.84 -12.96
CA CYS A 74 -4.19 -4.65 -11.73
C CYS A 74 -5.21 -4.18 -10.68
N ARG A 75 -6.49 -4.11 -11.05
CA ARG A 75 -7.57 -3.75 -10.13
C ARG A 75 -7.65 -4.73 -8.97
N ALA A 76 -7.79 -4.23 -7.74
CA ALA A 76 -7.88 -5.02 -6.52
C ALA A 76 -6.76 -6.06 -6.43
N ALA A 77 -5.52 -5.58 -6.62
CA ALA A 77 -4.37 -6.44 -6.87
C ALA A 77 -4.06 -7.40 -5.72
N ILE A 78 -4.18 -6.93 -4.47
CA ILE A 78 -3.80 -7.68 -3.28
C ILE A 78 -4.90 -7.51 -2.24
N TRP A 79 -5.86 -8.43 -2.21
CA TRP A 79 -6.99 -8.39 -1.28
C TRP A 79 -7.05 -9.63 -0.40
N TYR A 80 -7.42 -9.44 0.87
CA TYR A 80 -7.57 -10.51 1.86
C TYR A 80 -6.31 -11.37 2.02
N SER A 81 -5.14 -10.76 1.85
CA SER A 81 -3.85 -11.46 1.84
C SER A 81 -3.01 -11.05 3.04
N ASN A 82 -2.12 -11.93 3.49
CA ASN A 82 -1.31 -11.70 4.67
C ASN A 82 0.18 -11.92 4.39
N ASN A 83 1.03 -11.30 5.22
CA ASN A 83 2.48 -11.49 5.16
C ASN A 83 3.07 -11.10 3.79
N ILE A 84 2.75 -9.89 3.34
CA ILE A 84 3.14 -9.39 2.01
C ILE A 84 4.41 -8.53 2.12
N ARG A 85 5.36 -8.76 1.24
CA ARG A 85 6.54 -7.92 1.05
C ARG A 85 6.63 -7.45 -0.39
N ILE A 86 6.85 -6.17 -0.59
CA ILE A 86 7.08 -5.58 -1.93
C ILE A 86 8.35 -4.75 -1.88
N ASN A 87 9.27 -5.02 -2.78
CA ASN A 87 10.54 -4.33 -2.88
C ASN A 87 10.81 -3.87 -4.31
N ASN A 88 11.40 -2.67 -4.47
CA ASN A 88 11.90 -2.14 -5.73
C ASN A 88 10.89 -2.22 -6.89
N SER A 89 9.63 -2.04 -6.62
CA SER A 89 8.57 -2.34 -7.58
C SER A 89 7.75 -1.10 -7.93
N LYS A 90 7.00 -1.19 -9.03
CA LYS A 90 6.00 -0.20 -9.42
C LYS A 90 4.63 -0.87 -9.44
N CYS A 91 3.71 -0.37 -8.62
CA CYS A 91 2.38 -0.93 -8.49
C CYS A 91 1.33 0.13 -8.85
N GLU A 92 0.62 -0.09 -9.94
CA GLU A 92 -0.48 0.77 -10.38
C GLU A 92 -1.81 0.00 -10.31
N GLY A 93 -2.91 0.75 -10.27
CA GLY A 93 -4.25 0.18 -10.32
C GLY A 93 -5.11 0.51 -9.11
N ILE A 94 -6.42 0.53 -9.33
CA ILE A 94 -7.39 0.91 -8.30
C ILE A 94 -7.53 -0.15 -7.22
N LYS A 95 -7.63 0.27 -5.95
CA LYS A 95 -7.92 -0.61 -4.79
C LYS A 95 -6.83 -1.66 -4.55
N ILE A 96 -5.58 -1.23 -4.50
CA ILE A 96 -4.44 -2.16 -4.47
C ILE A 96 -4.45 -3.10 -3.26
N PHE A 97 -4.67 -2.60 -2.04
CA PHE A 97 -4.73 -3.40 -0.81
C PHE A 97 -6.07 -3.23 -0.11
N ARG A 98 -6.65 -4.30 0.35
CA ARG A 98 -7.83 -4.29 1.20
C ARG A 98 -7.89 -5.52 2.11
N GLU A 99 -8.26 -5.31 3.39
CA GLU A 99 -8.38 -6.39 4.38
C GLU A 99 -7.11 -7.26 4.46
N CYS A 100 -5.94 -6.62 4.41
CA CYS A 100 -4.64 -7.29 4.43
C CYS A 100 -3.90 -7.03 5.73
N LYS A 101 -3.03 -7.96 6.13
CA LYS A 101 -2.22 -7.83 7.34
C LYS A 101 -0.75 -8.12 7.09
N ASN A 102 0.12 -7.51 7.94
CA ASN A 102 1.56 -7.71 7.93
C ASN A 102 2.17 -7.37 6.57
N ILE A 103 2.02 -6.10 6.18
CA ILE A 103 2.48 -5.57 4.89
C ILE A 103 3.79 -4.83 5.09
N LYS A 104 4.81 -5.15 4.31
CA LYS A 104 6.07 -4.42 4.25
C LYS A 104 6.37 -3.97 2.84
N ILE A 105 6.59 -2.69 2.66
CA ILE A 105 6.87 -2.08 1.35
C ILE A 105 8.14 -1.25 1.46
N ASN A 106 9.07 -1.49 0.56
CA ASN A 106 10.35 -0.81 0.53
C ASN A 106 10.72 -0.39 -0.89
N ASN A 107 11.24 0.82 -1.04
CA ASN A 107 11.71 1.38 -2.31
C ASN A 107 10.73 1.15 -3.48
N THR A 108 9.46 1.46 -3.26
CA THR A 108 8.38 1.11 -4.20
C THR A 108 7.53 2.33 -4.53
N THR A 109 7.12 2.44 -5.79
CA THR A 109 6.16 3.43 -6.24
C THR A 109 4.77 2.81 -6.34
N ILE A 110 3.78 3.42 -5.68
CA ILE A 110 2.38 2.99 -5.73
C ILE A 110 1.50 4.12 -6.25
N VAL A 111 0.73 3.85 -7.29
CA VAL A 111 -0.29 4.76 -7.84
C VAL A 111 -1.65 4.06 -7.79
N SER A 112 -2.44 4.40 -6.79
CA SER A 112 -3.74 3.76 -6.57
C SER A 112 -4.75 4.75 -5.99
N PRO A 113 -5.83 5.11 -6.69
CA PRO A 113 -6.84 6.03 -6.17
C PRO A 113 -7.44 5.63 -4.83
N GLU A 114 -7.52 4.34 -4.56
CA GLU A 114 -7.96 3.79 -3.28
C GLU A 114 -6.94 2.74 -2.83
N GLY A 115 -6.20 3.02 -1.78
CA GLY A 115 -5.13 2.15 -1.32
C GLY A 115 -5.19 1.83 0.17
N PHE A 116 -4.90 0.58 0.55
CA PHE A 116 -4.70 0.15 1.94
C PHE A 116 -5.92 0.37 2.86
N TRP A 117 -7.09 -0.09 2.46
CA TRP A 117 -8.28 -0.01 3.30
C TRP A 117 -8.39 -1.20 4.26
N ASN A 118 -8.71 -0.89 5.52
CA ASN A 118 -8.86 -1.89 6.58
C ASN A 118 -7.62 -2.80 6.69
N THR A 119 -6.43 -2.20 6.68
CA THR A 119 -5.17 -2.96 6.79
C THR A 119 -4.59 -2.89 8.20
N GLU A 120 -3.76 -3.86 8.54
CA GLU A 120 -3.15 -3.96 9.87
C GLU A 120 -1.67 -4.33 9.77
N ASN A 121 -0.85 -3.71 10.63
CA ASN A 121 0.60 -3.92 10.70
C ASN A 121 1.28 -3.59 9.35
N VAL A 122 1.29 -2.31 8.99
CA VAL A 122 1.84 -1.81 7.73
C VAL A 122 3.16 -1.08 7.98
N GLU A 123 4.21 -1.48 7.29
CA GLU A 123 5.49 -0.79 7.25
C GLU A 123 5.76 -0.29 5.82
N LEU A 124 6.01 1.02 5.70
CA LEU A 124 6.34 1.69 4.44
C LEU A 124 7.70 2.35 4.59
N LYS A 125 8.63 2.07 3.71
CA LYS A 125 9.95 2.67 3.76
C LYS A 125 10.43 3.10 2.37
N ASP A 126 11.09 4.25 2.29
CA ASP A 126 11.75 4.76 1.07
C ASP A 126 10.82 4.71 -0.17
N SER A 127 9.55 5.05 -0.01
CA SER A 127 8.53 4.78 -1.02
C SER A 127 7.78 6.04 -1.45
N THR A 128 7.26 6.02 -2.68
CA THR A 128 6.43 7.09 -3.23
C THR A 128 5.02 6.59 -3.47
N ILE A 129 4.03 7.33 -2.97
CA ILE A 129 2.61 6.93 -3.06
C ILE A 129 1.77 8.07 -3.57
N ASP A 130 0.97 7.81 -4.59
CA ASP A 130 -0.09 8.67 -5.11
C ASP A 130 -1.43 7.98 -4.90
N SER A 131 -2.28 8.57 -4.03
CA SER A 131 -3.56 7.95 -3.67
C SER A 131 -4.57 8.98 -3.17
N MET A 132 -5.78 8.95 -3.69
CA MET A 132 -6.86 9.82 -3.20
C MET A 132 -7.35 9.39 -1.81
N TYR A 133 -7.52 8.12 -1.55
CA TYR A 133 -7.91 7.55 -0.25
C TYR A 133 -6.85 6.54 0.18
N PHE A 134 -6.14 6.84 1.28
CA PHE A 134 -4.99 6.05 1.68
C PHE A 134 -5.03 5.66 3.15
N LEU A 135 -4.85 4.37 3.44
CA LEU A 135 -4.82 3.79 4.79
C LEU A 135 -6.07 4.07 5.64
N SER A 136 -7.24 4.18 5.02
CA SER A 136 -8.48 4.39 5.76
C SER A 136 -8.85 3.19 6.63
N ASN A 137 -9.28 3.45 7.87
CA ASN A 137 -9.64 2.43 8.88
C ASN A 137 -8.53 1.39 9.13
N SER A 138 -7.28 1.81 9.11
CA SER A 138 -6.12 0.92 9.26
C SER A 138 -5.44 1.14 10.60
N LYS A 139 -4.64 0.18 11.05
CA LYS A 139 -3.98 0.26 12.36
C LYS A 139 -2.56 -0.29 12.37
N ASN A 140 -1.77 0.18 13.34
CA ASN A 140 -0.38 -0.21 13.56
C ASN A 140 0.47 0.07 12.30
N ILE A 141 0.60 1.35 11.95
CA ILE A 141 1.26 1.79 10.73
C ILE A 141 2.58 2.47 11.07
N LYS A 142 3.63 2.15 10.34
CA LYS A 142 4.91 2.86 10.37
C LYS A 142 5.29 3.27 8.96
N ALA A 143 5.63 4.54 8.78
CA ALA A 143 6.13 5.08 7.51
C ALA A 143 7.42 5.86 7.78
N ASP A 144 8.46 5.58 7.03
CA ASP A 144 9.71 6.28 7.08
C ASP A 144 10.18 6.64 5.67
N ASN A 145 10.61 7.89 5.47
CA ASN A 145 11.01 8.42 4.17
C ASN A 145 9.94 8.20 3.08
N LEU A 146 8.71 8.58 3.42
CA LEU A 146 7.56 8.49 2.51
C LEU A 146 7.38 9.80 1.74
N THR A 147 7.26 9.73 0.42
CA THR A 147 6.74 10.82 -0.41
C THR A 147 5.30 10.49 -0.78
N PHE A 148 4.36 11.28 -0.26
CA PHE A 148 2.94 11.05 -0.48
C PHE A 148 2.28 12.24 -1.20
N THR A 149 1.45 11.93 -2.18
CA THR A 149 0.57 12.91 -2.85
C THR A 149 -0.86 12.37 -2.89
N GLY A 150 -1.83 13.20 -2.51
CA GLY A 150 -3.23 12.79 -2.61
C GLY A 150 -4.19 13.55 -1.72
N LYS A 151 -5.25 12.86 -1.28
CA LYS A 151 -6.29 13.41 -0.38
C LYS A 151 -6.74 12.32 0.59
N TYR A 152 -7.54 12.70 1.58
CA TYR A 152 -8.22 11.78 2.50
C TYR A 152 -7.31 10.65 3.03
N SER A 153 -6.06 11.02 3.36
CA SER A 153 -5.06 10.06 3.81
C SER A 153 -5.10 9.86 5.32
N PHE A 154 -4.85 8.64 5.75
CA PHE A 154 -4.72 8.28 7.16
C PHE A 154 -5.96 8.62 8.01
N GLN A 155 -7.15 8.56 7.42
CA GLN A 155 -8.39 8.80 8.15
C GLN A 155 -8.81 7.56 8.94
N TYR A 156 -9.31 7.77 10.17
CA TYR A 156 -9.73 6.70 11.07
C TYR A 156 -8.64 5.67 11.36
N VAL A 157 -7.37 6.09 11.34
CA VAL A 157 -6.25 5.21 11.70
C VAL A 157 -6.02 5.18 13.21
N ASP A 158 -5.49 4.08 13.70
CA ASP A 158 -5.03 3.94 15.07
C ASP A 158 -3.58 3.44 15.12
N ASN A 159 -2.76 4.04 15.99
CA ASN A 159 -1.34 3.75 16.13
C ASN A 159 -0.55 3.97 14.82
N LEU A 160 -0.38 5.22 14.44
CA LEU A 160 0.39 5.65 13.27
C LEU A 160 1.67 6.37 13.69
N THR A 161 2.79 5.99 13.10
CA THR A 161 4.05 6.73 13.20
C THR A 161 4.58 7.04 11.81
N ILE A 162 4.88 8.32 11.55
CA ILE A 162 5.49 8.79 10.30
C ILE A 162 6.77 9.55 10.64
N THR A 163 7.85 9.26 9.96
CA THR A 163 9.15 9.94 10.13
C THR A 163 9.75 10.32 8.78
N ASN A 164 10.55 11.41 8.76
CA ASN A 164 11.37 11.83 7.62
C ASN A 164 10.61 11.94 6.28
N SER A 165 9.36 12.40 6.31
CA SER A 165 8.44 12.27 5.18
C SER A 165 7.93 13.58 4.62
N ASN A 166 7.52 13.55 3.34
CA ASN A 166 6.87 14.68 2.67
C ASN A 166 5.45 14.28 2.26
N LEU A 167 4.46 14.93 2.85
CA LEU A 167 3.05 14.65 2.62
C LEU A 167 2.38 15.86 1.97
N ASP A 168 1.99 15.77 0.71
CA ASP A 168 1.13 16.74 0.03
C ASP A 168 -0.29 16.16 0.00
N THR A 169 -1.11 16.55 0.98
CA THR A 169 -2.38 15.84 1.23
C THR A 169 -3.42 16.74 1.88
N LYS A 170 -4.64 16.70 1.40
CA LYS A 170 -5.80 17.35 2.00
C LYS A 170 -6.55 16.39 2.91
N ASP A 171 -7.17 16.91 4.00
CA ASP A 171 -7.98 16.14 4.95
C ASP A 171 -7.26 14.95 5.60
N ALA A 172 -5.96 15.08 5.84
CA ALA A 172 -5.18 14.02 6.47
C ALA A 172 -5.48 13.88 7.96
N PHE A 173 -5.36 12.68 8.48
CA PHE A 173 -5.50 12.31 9.90
C PHE A 173 -6.87 12.61 10.54
N TRP A 174 -7.93 12.74 9.77
CA TRP A 174 -9.27 12.92 10.32
C TRP A 174 -9.66 11.71 11.18
N HIS A 175 -10.14 12.00 12.38
CA HIS A 175 -10.51 10.96 13.35
C HIS A 175 -9.39 9.95 13.66
N SER A 176 -8.13 10.31 13.40
CA SER A 176 -7.01 9.45 13.78
C SER A 176 -6.82 9.41 15.30
N ASN A 177 -6.24 8.34 15.79
CA ASN A 177 -5.91 8.18 17.19
C ASN A 177 -4.47 7.67 17.36
N ASN A 178 -3.76 8.15 18.39
CA ASN A 178 -2.39 7.76 18.69
C ASN A 178 -1.46 7.93 17.46
N THR A 179 -1.43 9.13 16.89
CA THR A 179 -0.64 9.46 15.71
C THR A 179 0.57 10.29 16.10
N THR A 180 1.75 9.89 15.64
CA THR A 180 2.99 10.63 15.80
C THR A 180 3.62 10.90 14.44
N VAL A 181 3.91 12.16 14.14
CA VAL A 181 4.67 12.57 12.95
C VAL A 181 5.90 13.34 13.38
N LYS A 182 7.07 12.95 12.86
CA LYS A 182 8.35 13.58 13.21
C LYS A 182 9.16 13.92 11.96
N ASP A 183 9.94 15.00 12.07
CA ASP A 183 10.92 15.39 11.05
C ASP A 183 10.35 15.44 9.63
N SER A 184 9.13 15.97 9.49
CA SER A 184 8.36 15.83 8.26
C SER A 184 7.73 17.14 7.80
N THR A 185 7.45 17.22 6.50
CA THR A 185 6.66 18.32 5.93
C THR A 185 5.26 17.81 5.58
N ILE A 186 4.23 18.52 6.05
CA ILE A 186 2.84 18.21 5.76
C ILE A 186 2.21 19.45 5.10
N LYS A 187 1.79 19.30 3.85
CA LYS A 187 1.14 20.34 3.08
C LYS A 187 -0.27 19.94 2.73
N GLY A 188 -1.23 20.81 3.04
CA GLY A 188 -2.65 20.60 2.72
C GLY A 188 -3.58 21.27 3.72
N GLU A 189 -4.87 21.23 3.41
CA GLU A 189 -5.94 21.84 4.21
C GLU A 189 -6.52 20.83 5.20
N TYR A 190 -7.12 21.34 6.28
CA TYR A 190 -7.94 20.60 7.24
C TYR A 190 -7.24 19.42 7.93
N LEU A 191 -5.95 19.58 8.20
CA LEU A 191 -5.11 18.57 8.86
C LEU A 191 -5.65 18.22 10.25
N GLY A 192 -5.76 16.94 10.56
CA GLY A 192 -5.95 16.42 11.92
C GLY A 192 -7.29 16.74 12.57
N TRP A 193 -8.35 17.02 11.80
CA TRP A 193 -9.66 17.28 12.36
C TRP A 193 -10.20 16.08 13.14
N TYR A 194 -10.72 16.36 14.34
CA TYR A 194 -11.25 15.35 15.26
C TYR A 194 -10.25 14.27 15.70
N SER A 195 -8.95 14.48 15.45
CA SER A 195 -7.91 13.54 15.90
C SER A 195 -7.79 13.53 17.44
N LYS A 196 -7.27 12.42 17.96
CA LYS A 196 -6.93 12.27 19.39
C LYS A 196 -5.49 11.81 19.54
N ASN A 197 -4.80 12.35 20.55
CA ASN A 197 -3.41 11.98 20.85
C ASN A 197 -2.50 12.14 19.61
N LEU A 198 -2.56 13.31 18.97
CA LEU A 198 -1.72 13.66 17.81
C LEU A 198 -0.47 14.40 18.28
N THR A 199 0.69 13.86 17.96
CA THR A 199 2.00 14.47 18.21
C THR A 199 2.65 14.88 16.89
N LEU A 200 3.04 16.14 16.77
CA LEU A 200 3.76 16.70 15.64
C LEU A 200 5.09 17.27 16.14
N GLU A 201 6.19 16.56 15.93
CA GLU A 201 7.51 16.90 16.43
C GLU A 201 8.42 17.31 15.26
N ASN A 202 9.03 18.49 15.33
CA ASN A 202 9.90 19.03 14.28
C ASN A 202 9.25 18.96 12.87
N CYS A 203 7.98 19.36 12.78
CA CYS A 203 7.21 19.30 11.54
C CYS A 203 6.99 20.69 10.94
N LYS A 204 7.06 20.79 9.60
CA LYS A 204 6.60 21.94 8.84
C LYS A 204 5.20 21.71 8.33
N ILE A 205 4.24 22.51 8.80
CA ILE A 205 2.84 22.42 8.39
C ILE A 205 2.51 23.60 7.49
N ILE A 206 1.98 23.33 6.30
CA ILE A 206 1.61 24.32 5.29
C ILE A 206 0.16 24.08 4.87
N GLY A 207 -0.72 25.00 5.19
CA GLY A 207 -2.15 24.86 4.81
C GLY A 207 -3.05 25.66 5.71
N THR A 208 -4.35 25.52 5.51
CA THR A 208 -5.38 26.29 6.23
C THR A 208 -6.17 25.41 7.17
N GLN A 209 -6.70 26.01 8.25
CA GLN A 209 -7.58 25.39 9.24
C GLN A 209 -7.07 24.03 9.76
N PRO A 210 -5.83 23.92 10.22
CA PRO A 210 -5.35 22.69 10.83
C PRO A 210 -5.95 22.47 12.22
N LEU A 211 -6.05 21.20 12.64
CA LEU A 211 -6.24 20.74 14.02
C LEU A 211 -7.58 21.14 14.67
N CYS A 212 -8.62 21.46 13.87
CA CYS A 212 -9.93 21.78 14.43
C CYS A 212 -10.52 20.53 15.16
N TYR A 213 -11.05 20.77 16.34
CA TYR A 213 -11.66 19.75 17.22
C TYR A 213 -10.72 18.61 17.65
N ALA A 214 -9.42 18.76 17.44
CA ALA A 214 -8.44 17.79 17.89
C ALA A 214 -8.27 17.82 19.43
N LYS A 215 -7.93 16.69 20.02
CA LYS A 215 -7.74 16.53 21.47
C LYS A 215 -6.36 15.93 21.78
N ASN A 216 -5.75 16.39 22.89
CA ASN A 216 -4.44 15.93 23.35
C ASN A 216 -3.36 16.11 22.26
N LEU A 217 -3.16 17.36 21.82
CA LEU A 217 -2.12 17.74 20.86
C LEU A 217 -0.77 17.94 21.57
N LYS A 218 0.28 17.56 20.83
CA LYS A 218 1.66 17.78 21.25
C LYS A 218 2.49 18.29 20.09
#